data_e2c9e6bdb9672b29910a142efc163a4f
#
_entry.id   e2c9e6bdb9672b29910a142efc163a4f
#
_cell.length_a   1.000
_cell.length_b   1.000
_cell.length_c   1.000
_cell.angle_alpha   90.00
_cell.angle_beta   90.00
_cell.angle_gamma   90.00
#
_symmetry.space_group_name_H-M   'P 1'
#
loop_
_entity.id
_entity.type
_entity.pdbx_description
1 polymer ?
#
loop_
_entity_poly.entity_id
_entity_poly.type
_entity_poly.pdbx_seq_one_letter_code
_entity_poly.pdbx_strand_id
1 'polypeptide(L)'
;MVGSWGSVQANWTLVFALLIGWYILIRTWERNGTLDRWNATRALGIVLMVRTQRGQRFLDWMARPRRFWRAYGEVSLWVCSVAMLMVALVVLLAFITSLVSPPTSRAPLPASQLLAVPGINPVIPLGWGVLAFVVSLVIHEFGHGLLARGHGMRVRSFGLLQLGPLPLGAFAGLSPMN
;
A
#
# COMPACT_ATOMS: atom_id res chain seq x y z
N MET A 1 32.37 -18.29 -13.65
CA MET A 1 31.40 -18.01 -12.58
C MET A 1 31.65 -16.69 -11.81
N VAL A 2 32.30 -15.69 -12.39
CA VAL A 2 32.63 -14.40 -11.72
C VAL A 2 31.63 -13.27 -12.07
N GLY A 3 30.70 -13.50 -13.00
CA GLY A 3 29.84 -12.43 -13.54
C GLY A 3 28.56 -12.09 -12.73
N SER A 4 28.09 -12.96 -11.81
CA SER A 4 26.80 -12.73 -11.13
C SER A 4 26.87 -11.83 -9.90
N TRP A 5 28.01 -11.80 -9.21
CA TRP A 5 28.19 -10.99 -8.00
C TRP A 5 28.37 -9.50 -8.29
N GLY A 6 28.99 -9.17 -9.42
CA GLY A 6 29.18 -7.77 -9.83
C GLY A 6 27.86 -7.05 -10.17
N SER A 7 26.93 -7.75 -10.79
CA SER A 7 25.60 -7.19 -11.14
C SER A 7 24.71 -6.95 -9.91
N VAL A 8 24.77 -7.82 -8.92
CA VAL A 8 24.03 -7.68 -7.67
C VAL A 8 24.58 -6.50 -6.84
N GLN A 9 25.91 -6.38 -6.74
CA GLN A 9 26.53 -5.25 -6.02
C GLN A 9 26.29 -3.91 -6.72
N ALA A 10 26.36 -3.87 -8.06
CA ALA A 10 26.03 -2.67 -8.81
C ALA A 10 24.58 -2.22 -8.60
N ASN A 11 23.64 -3.14 -8.48
CA ASN A 11 22.24 -2.82 -8.22
C ASN A 11 22.01 -2.24 -6.81
N TRP A 12 22.72 -2.74 -5.79
CA TRP A 12 22.61 -2.19 -4.42
C TRP A 12 23.22 -0.79 -4.32
N THR A 13 24.35 -0.54 -4.96
CA THR A 13 24.96 0.80 -5.00
C THR A 13 24.04 1.81 -5.67
N LEU A 14 23.36 1.43 -6.75
CA LEU A 14 22.38 2.27 -7.41
C LEU A 14 21.18 2.57 -6.52
N VAL A 15 20.65 1.56 -5.81
CA VAL A 15 19.55 1.73 -4.85
C VAL A 15 19.94 2.70 -3.73
N PHE A 16 21.12 2.53 -3.14
CA PHE A 16 21.61 3.45 -2.10
C PHE A 16 21.84 4.87 -2.63
N ALA A 17 22.38 5.01 -3.83
CA ALA A 17 22.56 6.31 -4.47
C ALA A 17 21.23 7.02 -4.70
N LEU A 18 20.21 6.31 -5.17
CA LEU A 18 18.85 6.83 -5.36
C LEU A 18 18.21 7.25 -4.04
N LEU A 19 18.34 6.44 -2.98
CA LEU A 19 17.81 6.77 -1.65
C LEU A 19 18.51 7.99 -1.03
N ILE A 20 19.83 8.11 -1.18
CA ILE A 20 20.60 9.27 -0.72
C ILE A 20 20.19 10.50 -1.52
N GLY A 21 20.11 10.40 -2.86
CA GLY A 21 19.67 11.49 -3.73
C GLY A 21 18.26 11.97 -3.38
N TRP A 22 17.35 11.03 -3.14
CA TRP A 22 15.99 11.32 -2.67
C TRP A 22 15.98 12.02 -1.31
N TYR A 23 16.79 11.54 -0.36
CA TYR A 23 16.92 12.17 0.95
C TYR A 23 17.42 13.62 0.85
N ILE A 24 18.47 13.86 0.05
CA ILE A 24 19.01 15.20 -0.19
C ILE A 24 17.97 16.10 -0.84
N LEU A 25 17.21 15.59 -1.81
CA LEU A 25 16.14 16.32 -2.50
C LEU A 25 15.05 16.78 -1.51
N ILE A 26 14.52 15.86 -0.69
CA ILE A 26 13.52 16.20 0.33
C ILE A 26 14.07 17.23 1.32
N ARG A 27 15.30 17.05 1.76
CA ARG A 27 15.97 17.98 2.68
C ARG A 27 16.10 19.38 2.10
N THR A 28 16.41 19.47 0.82
CA THR A 28 16.48 20.74 0.09
C THR A 28 15.09 21.39 -0.03
N TRP A 29 14.08 20.62 -0.36
CA TRP A 29 12.70 21.12 -0.44
C TRP A 29 12.17 21.57 0.93
N GLU A 30 12.54 20.88 2.01
CA GLU A 30 12.21 21.28 3.38
C GLU A 30 12.84 22.63 3.72
N ARG A 31 14.14 22.81 3.42
CA ARG A 31 14.87 24.08 3.66
C ARG A 31 14.34 25.25 2.84
N ASN A 32 13.90 24.98 1.62
CA ASN A 32 13.38 26.00 0.71
C ASN A 32 11.91 26.33 0.93
N GLY A 33 11.23 25.71 1.91
CA GLY A 33 9.80 25.91 2.17
C GLY A 33 8.88 25.36 1.07
N THR A 34 9.40 24.54 0.14
CA THR A 34 8.61 23.96 -0.95
C THR A 34 7.59 22.96 -0.42
N LEU A 35 7.94 22.23 0.64
CA LEU A 35 7.05 21.26 1.29
C LEU A 35 5.81 21.93 1.87
N ASP A 36 5.95 23.12 2.45
CA ASP A 36 4.83 23.88 3.02
C ASP A 36 3.83 24.30 1.94
N ARG A 37 4.32 24.70 0.75
CA ARG A 37 3.47 25.04 -0.39
C ARG A 37 2.64 23.85 -0.89
N TRP A 38 3.16 22.64 -0.77
CA TRP A 38 2.48 21.42 -1.21
C TRP A 38 1.68 20.74 -0.09
N ASN A 39 1.58 21.36 1.10
CA ASN A 39 1.03 20.72 2.29
C ASN A 39 1.65 19.34 2.54
N ALA A 40 2.94 19.25 2.29
CA ALA A 40 3.72 18.03 2.44
C ALA A 40 4.60 18.11 3.68
N THR A 41 4.74 17.01 4.37
CA THR A 41 5.62 16.87 5.53
C THR A 41 6.50 15.65 5.36
N ARG A 42 7.71 15.72 5.90
CA ARG A 42 8.60 14.57 5.92
C ARG A 42 8.23 13.66 7.09
N ALA A 43 7.97 12.39 6.78
CA ALA A 43 7.74 11.34 7.75
C ALA A 43 8.90 10.33 7.71
N LEU A 44 9.28 9.78 8.85
CA LEU A 44 10.36 8.77 8.98
C LEU A 44 11.69 9.13 8.29
N GLY A 45 11.94 10.40 8.07
CA GLY A 45 13.19 10.90 7.49
C GLY A 45 13.30 10.86 5.96
N ILE A 46 12.73 9.86 5.29
CA ILE A 46 12.86 9.63 3.83
C ILE A 46 11.53 9.53 3.11
N VAL A 47 10.42 9.44 3.84
CA VAL A 47 9.07 9.34 3.29
C VAL A 47 8.46 10.73 3.22
N LEU A 48 7.94 11.09 2.05
CA LEU A 48 7.18 12.31 1.84
C LEU A 48 5.70 12.02 2.12
N MET A 49 5.10 12.78 3.03
CA MET A 49 3.69 12.71 3.35
C MET A 49 3.01 13.94 2.73
N VAL A 50 2.28 13.73 1.66
CA VAL A 50 1.50 14.79 0.98
C VAL A 50 0.07 14.73 1.48
N ARG A 51 -0.44 15.84 2.02
CA ARG A 51 -1.80 15.94 2.55
C ARG A 51 -2.68 16.77 1.62
N THR A 52 -3.91 16.33 1.41
CA THR A 52 -4.91 17.09 0.67
C THR A 52 -6.22 17.18 1.45
N GLN A 53 -6.82 18.36 1.40
CA GLN A 53 -8.18 18.55 1.90
C GLN A 53 -9.19 18.56 0.74
N ARG A 54 -8.70 18.48 -0.49
CA ARG A 54 -9.56 18.43 -1.68
C ARG A 54 -10.31 17.10 -1.70
N GLY A 55 -11.56 17.14 -2.10
CA GLY A 55 -12.41 15.93 -2.14
C GLY A 55 -13.24 15.66 -0.89
N GLN A 56 -13.08 16.41 0.21
CA GLN A 56 -13.91 16.24 1.42
C GLN A 56 -15.40 16.42 1.11
N ARG A 57 -15.76 17.41 0.30
CA ARG A 57 -17.16 17.62 -0.12
C ARG A 57 -17.73 16.43 -0.88
N PHE A 58 -16.93 15.82 -1.74
CA PHE A 58 -17.31 14.62 -2.48
C PHE A 58 -17.47 13.42 -1.54
N LEU A 59 -16.54 13.25 -0.60
CA LEU A 59 -16.63 12.23 0.44
C LEU A 59 -17.90 12.42 1.30
N ASP A 60 -18.18 13.66 1.72
CA ASP A 60 -19.35 13.99 2.52
C ASP A 60 -20.64 13.71 1.77
N TRP A 61 -20.67 13.99 0.47
CA TRP A 61 -21.81 13.68 -0.38
C TRP A 61 -22.02 12.16 -0.52
N MET A 62 -20.95 11.40 -0.79
CA MET A 62 -21.03 9.94 -0.88
C MET A 62 -21.35 9.27 0.46
N ALA A 63 -20.88 9.83 1.56
CA ALA A 63 -21.10 9.29 2.90
C ALA A 63 -22.48 9.63 3.50
N ARG A 64 -23.32 10.40 2.78
CA ARG A 64 -24.67 10.77 3.25
C ARG A 64 -25.53 9.60 3.68
N PRO A 65 -25.62 8.47 2.95
CA PRO A 65 -26.40 7.31 3.40
C PRO A 65 -25.66 6.54 4.50
N ARG A 66 -25.56 7.10 5.69
CA ARG A 66 -24.82 6.54 6.83
C ARG A 66 -25.25 5.11 7.19
N ARG A 67 -26.57 4.84 7.10
CA ARG A 67 -27.10 3.48 7.37
C ARG A 67 -26.56 2.45 6.40
N PHE A 68 -26.48 2.81 5.12
CA PHE A 68 -25.91 1.95 4.08
C PHE A 68 -24.44 1.64 4.37
N TRP A 69 -23.62 2.65 4.68
CA TRP A 69 -22.19 2.43 4.94
C TRP A 69 -21.92 1.64 6.21
N ARG A 70 -22.76 1.79 7.24
CA ARG A 70 -22.66 0.95 8.45
C ARG A 70 -23.00 -0.50 8.13
N ALA A 71 -24.13 -0.76 7.47
CA ALA A 71 -24.51 -2.12 7.06
C ALA A 71 -23.47 -2.74 6.13
N TYR A 72 -22.93 -1.96 5.17
CA TYR A 72 -21.85 -2.39 4.30
C TYR A 72 -20.59 -2.79 5.09
N GLY A 73 -20.22 -2.00 6.10
CA GLY A 73 -19.08 -2.30 6.98
C GLY A 73 -19.29 -3.60 7.76
N GLU A 74 -20.46 -3.81 8.33
CA GLU A 74 -20.81 -5.05 9.06
C GLU A 74 -20.79 -6.28 8.14
N VAL A 75 -21.42 -6.19 6.97
CA VAL A 75 -21.39 -7.26 5.96
C VAL A 75 -19.96 -7.55 5.50
N SER A 76 -19.17 -6.51 5.26
CA SER A 76 -17.76 -6.65 4.87
C SER A 76 -16.94 -7.37 5.93
N LEU A 77 -17.15 -7.09 7.22
CA LEU A 77 -16.49 -7.79 8.32
C LEU A 77 -16.82 -9.30 8.31
N TRP A 78 -18.09 -9.65 8.12
CA TRP A 78 -18.51 -11.06 8.00
C TRP A 78 -17.88 -11.74 6.79
N VAL A 79 -17.92 -11.11 5.63
CA VAL A 79 -17.31 -11.65 4.41
C VAL A 79 -15.80 -11.84 4.58
N CYS A 80 -15.10 -10.84 5.12
CA CYS A 80 -13.66 -10.95 5.39
C CYS A 80 -13.35 -12.04 6.43
N SER A 81 -14.17 -12.18 7.47
CA SER A 81 -13.98 -13.22 8.49
C SER A 81 -14.15 -14.63 7.90
N VAL A 82 -15.17 -14.83 7.07
CA VAL A 82 -15.38 -16.10 6.35
C VAL A 82 -14.22 -16.36 5.38
N ALA A 83 -13.81 -15.36 4.59
CA ALA A 83 -12.68 -15.49 3.67
C ALA A 83 -11.38 -15.83 4.41
N MET A 84 -11.12 -15.18 5.54
CA MET A 84 -9.95 -15.47 6.38
C MET A 84 -9.99 -16.91 6.92
N LEU A 85 -11.14 -17.38 7.38
CA LEU A 85 -11.31 -18.77 7.84
C LEU A 85 -11.08 -19.76 6.71
N MET A 86 -11.61 -19.49 5.51
CA MET A 86 -11.41 -20.33 4.33
C MET A 86 -9.92 -20.41 3.96
N VAL A 87 -9.22 -19.28 3.93
CA VAL A 87 -7.78 -19.26 3.65
C VAL A 87 -6.99 -20.02 4.72
N ALA A 88 -7.34 -19.83 6.00
CA ALA A 88 -6.70 -20.56 7.10
C ALA A 88 -6.89 -22.08 6.97
N LEU A 89 -8.09 -22.53 6.61
CA LEU A 89 -8.36 -23.94 6.34
C LEU A 89 -7.56 -24.48 5.16
N VAL A 90 -7.49 -23.75 4.06
CA VAL A 90 -6.70 -24.15 2.88
C VAL A 90 -5.22 -24.29 3.25
N VAL A 91 -4.66 -23.31 3.98
CA VAL A 91 -3.27 -23.35 4.43
C VAL A 91 -3.03 -24.53 5.39
N LEU A 92 -3.95 -24.77 6.30
CA LEU A 92 -3.87 -25.92 7.25
C LEU A 92 -3.92 -27.25 6.49
N LEU A 93 -4.83 -27.40 5.55
CA LEU A 93 -4.92 -28.60 4.71
C LEU A 93 -3.65 -28.80 3.86
N ALA A 94 -3.14 -27.72 3.26
CA ALA A 94 -1.88 -27.77 2.50
C ALA A 94 -0.71 -28.19 3.39
N PHE A 95 -0.66 -27.70 4.62
CA PHE A 95 0.34 -28.10 5.62
C PHE A 95 0.23 -29.59 5.98
N ILE A 96 -0.98 -30.06 6.30
CA ILE A 96 -1.22 -31.48 6.65
C ILE A 96 -0.87 -32.38 5.45
N THR A 97 -1.32 -32.04 4.25
CA THR A 97 -0.99 -32.83 3.04
C THR A 97 0.51 -32.87 2.75
N SER A 98 1.21 -31.79 3.01
CA SER A 98 2.68 -31.73 2.88
C SER A 98 3.40 -32.63 3.88
N LEU A 99 2.84 -32.86 5.07
CA LEU A 99 3.39 -33.77 6.08
C LEU A 99 3.13 -35.25 5.73
N VAL A 100 1.92 -35.56 5.22
CA VAL A 100 1.51 -36.94 4.92
C VAL A 100 2.05 -37.41 3.56
N SER A 101 2.10 -36.51 2.60
CA SER A 101 2.56 -36.80 1.23
C SER A 101 3.52 -35.70 0.78
N PRO A 102 4.77 -35.73 1.25
CA PRO A 102 5.74 -34.73 0.86
C PRO A 102 5.92 -34.74 -0.67
N PRO A 103 5.88 -33.57 -1.31
CA PRO A 103 5.98 -33.47 -2.76
C PRO A 103 7.34 -34.03 -3.23
N THR A 104 7.30 -35.18 -3.89
CA THR A 104 8.45 -35.75 -4.55
C THR A 104 8.84 -34.86 -5.72
N SER A 105 9.95 -34.13 -5.54
CA SER A 105 10.68 -33.38 -6.61
C SER A 105 9.87 -32.34 -7.44
N ARG A 106 9.26 -31.36 -6.78
CA ARG A 106 8.99 -30.09 -7.46
C ARG A 106 10.17 -29.15 -7.24
N ALA A 107 10.82 -28.74 -8.31
CA ALA A 107 11.80 -27.66 -8.23
C ALA A 107 11.14 -26.44 -7.52
N PRO A 108 11.80 -25.83 -6.53
CA PRO A 108 11.24 -24.68 -5.84
C PRO A 108 10.94 -23.57 -6.85
N LEU A 109 9.75 -22.97 -6.74
CA LEU A 109 9.39 -21.84 -7.58
C LEU A 109 10.42 -20.72 -7.40
N PRO A 110 10.88 -20.08 -8.46
CA PRO A 110 11.80 -18.96 -8.34
C PRO A 110 11.16 -17.83 -7.54
N ALA A 111 11.94 -17.15 -6.71
CA ALA A 111 11.46 -16.07 -5.84
C ALA A 111 10.71 -14.97 -6.63
N SER A 112 11.08 -14.74 -7.90
CA SER A 112 10.39 -13.80 -8.78
C SER A 112 8.92 -14.17 -9.06
N GLN A 113 8.54 -15.43 -8.98
CA GLN A 113 7.17 -15.89 -9.18
C GLN A 113 6.37 -15.89 -7.85
N LEU A 114 7.04 -15.97 -6.71
CA LEU A 114 6.40 -15.95 -5.40
C LEU A 114 6.02 -14.53 -4.98
N LEU A 115 6.75 -13.53 -5.44
CA LEU A 115 6.53 -12.13 -5.10
C LEU A 115 5.60 -11.48 -6.14
N ALA A 116 4.46 -10.97 -5.69
CA ALA A 116 3.53 -10.20 -6.54
C ALA A 116 4.02 -8.75 -6.74
N VAL A 117 5.29 -8.59 -7.12
CA VAL A 117 5.89 -7.26 -7.35
C VAL A 117 5.87 -6.95 -8.85
N PRO A 118 5.22 -5.84 -9.26
CA PRO A 118 5.19 -5.42 -10.66
C PRO A 118 6.58 -5.27 -11.25
N GLY A 119 6.81 -5.87 -12.42
CA GLY A 119 8.10 -5.83 -13.12
C GLY A 119 9.14 -6.85 -12.64
N ILE A 120 8.96 -7.47 -11.46
CA ILE A 120 9.79 -8.61 -10.99
C ILE A 120 9.09 -9.92 -11.32
N ASN A 121 7.78 -9.98 -11.08
CA ASN A 121 6.96 -11.12 -11.43
C ASN A 121 6.69 -11.11 -12.96
N PRO A 122 7.03 -12.17 -13.70
CA PRO A 122 6.85 -12.22 -15.15
C PRO A 122 5.38 -12.15 -15.60
N VAL A 123 4.44 -12.48 -14.70
CA VAL A 123 3.00 -12.42 -14.97
C VAL A 123 2.44 -11.01 -14.77
N ILE A 124 3.13 -10.15 -14.01
CA ILE A 124 2.65 -8.80 -13.66
C ILE A 124 3.50 -7.75 -14.39
N PRO A 125 3.06 -7.23 -15.55
CA PRO A 125 3.76 -6.17 -16.26
C PRO A 125 3.89 -4.93 -15.39
N LEU A 126 5.04 -4.24 -15.43
CA LEU A 126 5.33 -3.10 -14.57
C LEU A 126 4.26 -2.00 -14.66
N GLY A 127 3.89 -1.59 -15.87
CA GLY A 127 2.93 -0.50 -16.08
C GLY A 127 1.53 -0.80 -15.52
N TRP A 128 0.98 -1.95 -15.90
CA TRP A 128 -0.35 -2.37 -15.43
C TRP A 128 -0.36 -2.72 -13.95
N GLY A 129 0.71 -3.33 -13.46
CA GLY A 129 0.82 -3.66 -12.04
C GLY A 129 0.91 -2.42 -11.15
N VAL A 130 1.68 -1.40 -11.54
CA VAL A 130 1.75 -0.13 -10.81
C VAL A 130 0.40 0.60 -10.88
N LEU A 131 -0.23 0.64 -12.04
CA LEU A 131 -1.56 1.25 -12.19
C LEU A 131 -2.60 0.57 -11.28
N ALA A 132 -2.67 -0.76 -11.32
CA ALA A 132 -3.58 -1.54 -10.49
C ALA A 132 -3.32 -1.31 -8.99
N PHE A 133 -2.04 -1.25 -8.58
CA PHE A 133 -1.65 -0.97 -7.21
C PHE A 133 -2.12 0.41 -6.76
N VAL A 134 -1.87 1.46 -7.55
CA VAL A 134 -2.28 2.83 -7.23
C VAL A 134 -3.80 2.94 -7.14
N VAL A 135 -4.53 2.37 -8.10
CA VAL A 135 -6.01 2.38 -8.11
C VAL A 135 -6.55 1.65 -6.89
N SER A 136 -6.03 0.45 -6.59
CA SER A 136 -6.44 -0.32 -5.41
C SER A 136 -6.19 0.43 -4.11
N LEU A 137 -5.03 1.09 -3.99
CA LEU A 137 -4.67 1.88 -2.82
C LEU A 137 -5.62 3.06 -2.62
N VAL A 138 -5.93 3.80 -3.69
CA VAL A 138 -6.86 4.94 -3.64
C VAL A 138 -8.26 4.47 -3.23
N ILE A 139 -8.78 3.39 -3.83
CA ILE A 139 -10.10 2.83 -3.51
C ILE A 139 -10.13 2.35 -2.05
N HIS A 140 -9.06 1.70 -1.58
CA HIS A 140 -8.93 1.20 -0.22
C HIS A 140 -9.03 2.34 0.81
N GLU A 141 -8.21 3.39 0.64
CA GLU A 141 -8.22 4.54 1.57
C GLU A 141 -9.52 5.34 1.51
N PHE A 142 -10.09 5.44 0.31
CA PHE A 142 -11.39 6.08 0.15
C PHE A 142 -12.49 5.30 0.87
N GLY A 143 -12.45 3.97 0.81
CA GLY A 143 -13.32 3.08 1.58
C GLY A 143 -13.23 3.31 3.08
N HIS A 144 -12.02 3.40 3.63
CA HIS A 144 -11.81 3.76 5.03
C HIS A 144 -12.42 5.12 5.38
N GLY A 145 -12.23 6.12 4.53
CA GLY A 145 -12.82 7.46 4.70
C GLY A 145 -14.35 7.43 4.72
N LEU A 146 -14.98 6.66 3.82
CA LEU A 146 -16.43 6.51 3.74
C LEU A 146 -17.00 5.81 4.98
N LEU A 147 -16.37 4.72 5.43
CA LEU A 147 -16.78 4.01 6.63
C LEU A 147 -16.63 4.88 7.88
N ALA A 148 -15.51 5.59 8.01
CA ALA A 148 -15.29 6.53 9.11
C ALA A 148 -16.39 7.60 9.17
N ARG A 149 -16.74 8.20 8.02
CA ARG A 149 -17.84 9.18 7.93
C ARG A 149 -19.20 8.54 8.22
N GLY A 150 -19.43 7.32 7.77
CA GLY A 150 -20.65 6.53 8.07
C GLY A 150 -20.86 6.35 9.57
N HIS A 151 -19.77 6.17 10.34
CA HIS A 151 -19.78 6.07 11.79
C HIS A 151 -19.72 7.43 12.53
N GLY A 152 -19.76 8.55 11.79
CA GLY A 152 -19.80 9.89 12.36
C GLY A 152 -18.43 10.49 12.68
N MET A 153 -17.33 9.80 12.36
CA MET A 153 -15.98 10.33 12.53
C MET A 153 -15.67 11.41 11.49
N ARG A 154 -14.90 12.41 11.88
CA ARG A 154 -14.46 13.46 10.95
C ARG A 154 -13.16 13.07 10.27
N VAL A 155 -13.16 13.03 8.95
CA VAL A 155 -11.94 12.91 8.14
C VAL A 155 -11.40 14.30 7.89
N ARG A 156 -10.20 14.61 8.40
CA ARG A 156 -9.57 15.93 8.26
C ARG A 156 -8.80 16.09 6.96
N SER A 157 -8.15 15.03 6.52
CA SER A 157 -7.30 15.06 5.34
C SER A 157 -7.12 13.64 4.77
N PHE A 158 -6.93 13.58 3.49
CA PHE A 158 -6.33 12.42 2.83
C PHE A 158 -4.85 12.68 2.61
N GLY A 159 -4.06 11.64 2.62
CA GLY A 159 -2.65 11.79 2.35
C GLY A 159 -2.08 10.60 1.61
N LEU A 160 -0.99 10.85 0.91
CA LEU A 160 -0.19 9.87 0.20
C LEU A 160 1.19 9.85 0.84
N LEU A 161 1.68 8.64 1.11
CA LEU A 161 3.04 8.38 1.54
C LEU A 161 3.85 8.00 0.31
N GLN A 162 4.93 8.71 0.04
CA GLN A 162 5.79 8.51 -1.13
C GLN A 162 7.25 8.29 -0.73
N LEU A 163 7.89 7.35 -1.40
CA LEU A 163 9.34 7.18 -1.37
C LEU A 163 9.87 7.29 -2.81
N GLY A 164 10.48 8.41 -3.15
CA GLY A 164 10.79 8.71 -4.53
C GLY A 164 9.51 8.83 -5.37
N PRO A 165 9.47 8.24 -6.55
CA PRO A 165 8.28 8.17 -7.40
C PRO A 165 7.28 7.09 -6.95
N LEU A 166 7.64 6.23 -5.98
CA LEU A 166 6.84 5.10 -5.56
C LEU A 166 5.86 5.50 -4.46
N PRO A 167 4.55 5.32 -4.65
CA PRO A 167 3.57 5.44 -3.57
C PRO A 167 3.73 4.23 -2.63
N LEU A 168 4.06 4.48 -1.37
CA LEU A 168 4.16 3.44 -0.33
C LEU A 168 2.82 3.14 0.33
N GLY A 169 1.94 4.12 0.36
CA GLY A 169 0.66 4.00 1.03
C GLY A 169 -0.13 5.28 0.92
N ALA A 170 -1.38 5.22 1.35
CA ALA A 170 -2.22 6.36 1.54
C ALA A 170 -2.79 6.33 2.97
N PHE A 171 -3.35 7.40 3.44
CA PHE A 171 -3.98 7.46 4.77
C PHE A 171 -5.12 8.46 4.81
N ALA A 172 -6.11 8.15 5.63
CA ALA A 172 -7.18 9.06 5.98
C ALA A 172 -6.94 9.55 7.42
N GLY A 173 -6.63 10.83 7.58
CA GLY A 173 -6.44 11.46 8.89
C GLY A 173 -7.79 11.60 9.60
N LEU A 174 -7.99 10.83 10.67
CA LEU A 174 -9.19 10.89 11.50
C LEU A 174 -9.00 11.87 12.65
N SER A 175 -10.09 12.53 13.05
CA SER A 175 -10.16 13.32 14.28
C SER A 175 -11.02 12.59 15.28
N PRO A 176 -10.60 12.48 16.56
CA PRO A 176 -11.52 12.04 17.62
C PRO A 176 -12.74 12.97 17.65
N MET A 177 -13.88 12.39 17.96
CA MET A 177 -15.09 13.15 18.23
C MET A 177 -14.93 13.75 19.63
N ASN A 178 -14.95 15.09 19.70
CA ASN A 178 -15.16 15.80 20.97
C ASN A 178 -16.65 15.80 21.30
#